data_f544dbd0ff103b5755725d588517fc11
#
_entry.id   f544dbd0ff103b5755725d588517fc11
#
_cell.length_a   1.000
_cell.length_b   1.000
_cell.length_c   1.000
_cell.angle_alpha   90.00
_cell.angle_beta   90.00
_cell.angle_gamma   90.00
#
_symmetry.space_group_name_H-M   'P 1'
#
loop_
_entity.id
_entity.type
_entity.pdbx_description
1 polymer ?
#
loop_
_entity_poly.entity_id
_entity_poly.type
_entity_poly.pdbx_seq_one_letter_code
_entity_poly.pdbx_strand_id
1 'polypeptide(L)'
;KLKDEIPAFLHFLTQRKLSTEKESRMWFNPVLLHTAALQRIIRSNRNRLEIEMSELILDIMESVGIESLSFCLNDMLPLLINTQVKVEKHQVRKVVQDCWKLTPAHNTLTYTTYQVDYTRDCHYSPIRRTGRFYTVTKEQLEIP
;
A
#
# COMPACT_ATOMS: atom_id res chain seq x y z
N LYS A 1 1.14 -42.49 27.20
CA LYS A 1 2.06 -41.33 27.41
C LYS A 1 1.34 -39.98 27.28
N LEU A 2 0.69 -39.66 26.14
CA LEU A 2 0.00 -38.37 25.95
C LEU A 2 -1.18 -38.16 26.92
N LYS A 3 -1.98 -39.21 27.19
CA LYS A 3 -3.12 -39.14 28.12
C LYS A 3 -2.73 -38.89 29.57
N ASP A 4 -1.56 -39.36 29.98
CA ASP A 4 -1.06 -39.21 31.34
C ASP A 4 -0.45 -37.80 31.57
N GLU A 5 -0.05 -37.12 30.50
CA GLU A 5 0.53 -35.78 30.56
C GLU A 5 -0.54 -34.68 30.55
N ILE A 6 -1.78 -34.98 30.09
CA ILE A 6 -2.86 -34.00 30.00
C ILE A 6 -3.19 -33.35 31.36
N PRO A 7 -3.31 -34.08 32.49
CA PRO A 7 -3.62 -33.45 33.77
C PRO A 7 -2.55 -32.47 34.24
N ALA A 8 -1.27 -32.83 34.05
CA ALA A 8 -0.13 -31.99 34.41
C ALA A 8 -0.10 -30.73 33.55
N PHE A 9 -0.37 -30.85 32.25
CA PHE A 9 -0.45 -29.73 31.34
C PHE A 9 -1.62 -28.78 31.65
N LEU A 10 -2.79 -29.32 31.99
CA LEU A 10 -3.95 -28.53 32.40
C LEU A 10 -3.69 -27.80 33.71
N HIS A 11 -3.03 -28.46 34.67
CA HIS A 11 -2.62 -27.82 35.92
C HIS A 11 -1.64 -26.67 35.67
N PHE A 12 -0.66 -26.87 34.79
CA PHE A 12 0.27 -25.81 34.37
C PHE A 12 -0.47 -24.63 33.75
N LEU A 13 -1.43 -24.88 32.86
CA LEU A 13 -2.22 -23.83 32.23
C LEU A 13 -3.09 -23.04 33.23
N THR A 14 -3.66 -23.71 34.24
CA THR A 14 -4.48 -23.05 35.27
C THR A 14 -3.66 -22.15 36.21
N GLN A 15 -2.38 -22.49 36.41
CA GLN A 15 -1.46 -21.69 37.24
C GLN A 15 -0.75 -20.58 36.47
N ARG A 16 -0.77 -20.63 35.15
CA ARG A 16 -0.11 -19.63 34.32
C ARG A 16 -0.78 -18.27 34.45
N LYS A 17 -0.07 -17.30 34.93
CA LYS A 17 -0.48 -15.90 34.90
C LYS A 17 -0.30 -15.35 33.48
N LEU A 18 -1.36 -14.85 32.88
CA LEU A 18 -1.26 -14.13 31.61
C LEU A 18 -0.57 -12.79 31.85
N SER A 19 0.32 -12.41 30.97
CA SER A 19 1.05 -11.14 31.05
C SER A 19 0.19 -9.92 30.70
N THR A 20 -1.01 -10.15 30.19
CA THR A 20 -1.98 -9.11 29.80
C THR A 20 -3.29 -9.28 30.54
N GLU A 21 -3.97 -8.18 30.86
CA GLU A 21 -5.30 -8.21 31.44
C GLU A 21 -6.28 -8.96 30.54
N LYS A 22 -7.20 -9.67 31.18
CA LYS A 22 -8.19 -10.50 30.53
C LYS A 22 -9.28 -9.61 29.92
N GLU A 23 -9.02 -9.04 28.74
CA GLU A 23 -10.01 -8.32 27.99
C GLU A 23 -10.86 -9.27 27.14
N SER A 24 -11.12 -9.06 25.91
CA SER A 24 -11.90 -10.01 25.12
C SER A 24 -11.01 -11.10 24.51
N ARG A 25 -11.61 -12.26 24.16
CA ARG A 25 -10.93 -13.38 23.50
C ARG A 25 -10.26 -12.98 22.17
N MET A 26 -10.73 -11.93 21.54
CA MET A 26 -10.28 -11.45 20.24
C MET A 26 -9.47 -10.14 20.33
N TRP A 27 -9.26 -9.63 21.53
CA TRP A 27 -8.53 -8.37 21.71
C TRP A 27 -7.07 -8.63 22.01
N PHE A 28 -6.22 -8.06 21.19
CA PHE A 28 -4.78 -7.99 21.42
C PHE A 28 -4.33 -6.54 21.28
N ASN A 29 -3.45 -6.09 22.14
CA ASN A 29 -2.87 -4.77 22.00
C ASN A 29 -2.17 -4.66 20.63
N PRO A 30 -2.53 -3.68 19.78
CA PRO A 30 -1.94 -3.53 18.44
C PRO A 30 -0.41 -3.50 18.45
N VAL A 31 0.19 -2.94 19.49
CA VAL A 31 1.66 -2.88 19.65
C VAL A 31 2.28 -4.28 19.74
N LEU A 32 1.59 -5.25 20.37
CA LEU A 32 2.08 -6.64 20.47
C LEU A 32 1.94 -7.41 19.15
N LEU A 33 1.07 -6.94 18.25
CA LEU A 33 0.84 -7.54 16.95
C LEU A 33 1.85 -7.06 15.88
N HIS A 34 2.51 -5.93 16.10
CA HIS A 34 3.52 -5.38 15.19
C HIS A 34 4.83 -6.19 15.22
N THR A 35 4.76 -7.44 14.81
CA THR A 35 5.94 -8.31 14.70
C THR A 35 6.54 -8.24 13.29
N ALA A 36 7.85 -8.47 13.17
CA ALA A 36 8.51 -8.55 11.86
C ALA A 36 7.89 -9.63 10.95
N ALA A 37 7.38 -10.72 11.55
CA ALA A 37 6.68 -11.78 10.82
C ALA A 37 5.37 -11.28 10.22
N LEU A 38 4.55 -10.53 10.99
CA LEU A 38 3.31 -9.94 10.48
C LEU A 38 3.59 -8.95 9.35
N GLN A 39 4.61 -8.10 9.49
CA GLN A 39 5.02 -7.16 8.45
C GLN A 39 5.44 -7.89 7.16
N ARG A 40 6.15 -9.01 7.25
CA ARG A 40 6.49 -9.84 6.08
C ARG A 40 5.24 -10.41 5.40
N ILE A 41 4.26 -10.89 6.18
CA ILE A 41 2.99 -11.42 5.64
C ILE A 41 2.20 -10.30 4.95
N ILE A 42 2.10 -9.13 5.55
CA ILE A 42 1.42 -7.97 4.95
C ILE A 42 2.09 -7.61 3.62
N ARG A 43 3.42 -7.53 3.58
CA ARG A 43 4.18 -7.24 2.35
C ARG A 43 3.98 -8.30 1.27
N SER A 44 3.99 -9.60 1.64
CA SER A 44 3.81 -10.69 0.68
C SER A 44 2.37 -10.78 0.13
N ASN A 45 1.40 -10.25 0.84
CA ASN A 45 -0.02 -10.22 0.44
C ASN A 45 -0.43 -8.93 -0.30
N ARG A 46 0.52 -8.01 -0.57
CA ARG A 46 0.21 -6.83 -1.38
C ARG A 46 -0.29 -7.23 -2.76
N ASN A 47 -1.28 -6.51 -3.24
CA ASN A 47 -1.77 -6.69 -4.60
C ASN A 47 -0.62 -6.36 -5.60
N ARG A 48 -0.41 -7.23 -6.58
CA ARG A 48 0.59 -7.03 -7.63
C ARG A 48 0.47 -5.65 -8.28
N LEU A 49 -0.76 -5.21 -8.57
CA LEU A 49 -1.01 -3.89 -9.15
C LEU A 49 -0.57 -2.75 -8.21
N GLU A 50 -0.75 -2.92 -6.89
CA GLU A 50 -0.28 -1.94 -5.90
C GLU A 50 1.24 -1.80 -5.94
N ILE A 51 1.96 -2.91 -6.03
CA ILE A 51 3.43 -2.92 -6.12
C ILE A 51 3.88 -2.23 -7.41
N GLU A 52 3.34 -2.63 -8.56
CA GLU A 52 3.67 -2.06 -9.86
C GLU A 52 3.38 -0.54 -9.90
N MET A 53 2.27 -0.10 -9.32
CA MET A 53 1.94 1.34 -9.23
C MET A 53 2.88 2.09 -8.29
N SER A 54 3.25 1.50 -7.16
CA SER A 54 4.18 2.12 -6.21
C SER A 54 5.56 2.30 -6.84
N GLU A 55 6.09 1.26 -7.48
CA GLU A 55 7.37 1.28 -8.17
C GLU A 55 7.39 2.34 -9.29
N LEU A 56 6.32 2.38 -10.10
CA LEU A 56 6.19 3.37 -11.18
C LEU A 56 6.18 4.81 -10.65
N ILE A 57 5.43 5.08 -9.60
CA ILE A 57 5.34 6.42 -9.01
C ILE A 57 6.67 6.82 -8.37
N LEU A 58 7.34 5.91 -7.68
CA LEU A 58 8.67 6.15 -7.11
C LEU A 58 9.70 6.43 -8.20
N ASP A 59 9.68 5.69 -9.31
CA ASP A 59 10.55 5.92 -10.46
C ASP A 59 10.32 7.32 -11.08
N ILE A 60 9.07 7.73 -11.24
CA ILE A 60 8.74 9.10 -11.69
C ILE A 60 9.29 10.14 -10.71
N MET A 61 9.06 9.96 -9.40
CA MET A 61 9.51 10.88 -8.37
C MET A 61 11.04 11.00 -8.34
N GLU A 62 11.75 9.89 -8.46
CA GLU A 62 13.22 9.85 -8.48
C GLU A 62 13.78 10.47 -9.75
N SER A 63 13.22 10.15 -10.92
CA SER A 63 13.67 10.67 -12.20
C SER A 63 13.49 12.19 -12.32
N VAL A 64 12.45 12.73 -11.72
CA VAL A 64 12.10 14.17 -11.77
C VAL A 64 12.66 14.92 -10.57
N GLY A 65 12.99 14.24 -9.46
CA GLY A 65 13.49 14.86 -8.22
C GLY A 65 12.39 15.53 -7.41
N ILE A 66 11.19 14.92 -7.33
CA ILE A 66 10.03 15.42 -6.57
C ILE A 66 9.69 14.48 -5.40
N GLU A 67 9.16 15.04 -4.32
CA GLU A 67 8.74 14.26 -3.14
C GLU A 67 7.25 13.92 -3.13
N SER A 68 6.47 14.56 -3.99
CA SER A 68 5.03 14.31 -4.11
C SER A 68 4.59 14.34 -5.57
N LEU A 69 3.69 13.42 -5.92
CA LEU A 69 3.12 13.33 -7.27
C LEU A 69 1.60 13.52 -7.21
N SER A 70 1.10 14.38 -8.11
CA SER A 70 -0.34 14.56 -8.33
C SER A 70 -0.77 13.87 -9.62
N PHE A 71 -1.82 13.06 -9.57
CA PHE A 71 -2.30 12.29 -10.72
C PHE A 71 -3.81 12.03 -10.66
N CYS A 72 -4.42 11.87 -11.81
CA CYS A 72 -5.75 11.26 -11.95
C CYS A 72 -5.64 9.78 -12.30
N LEU A 73 -6.70 9.01 -12.05
CA LEU A 73 -6.73 7.58 -12.41
C LEU A 73 -6.47 7.35 -13.90
N ASN A 74 -6.93 8.27 -14.76
CA ASN A 74 -6.72 8.19 -16.20
C ASN A 74 -5.26 8.43 -16.62
N ASP A 75 -4.47 9.11 -15.79
CA ASP A 75 -3.06 9.38 -16.08
C ASP A 75 -2.20 8.15 -15.84
N MET A 76 -2.60 7.31 -14.88
CA MET A 76 -1.90 6.08 -14.54
C MET A 76 -2.11 4.96 -15.56
N LEU A 77 -3.30 4.90 -16.18
CA LEU A 77 -3.64 3.81 -17.11
C LEU A 77 -2.65 3.68 -18.29
N PRO A 78 -2.25 4.75 -19.00
CA PRO A 78 -1.27 4.65 -20.09
C PRO A 78 0.11 4.17 -19.62
N LEU A 79 0.49 4.49 -18.38
CA LEU A 79 1.78 4.11 -17.81
C LEU A 79 1.83 2.63 -17.40
N LEU A 80 0.67 2.02 -17.14
CA LEU A 80 0.51 0.62 -16.75
C LEU A 80 0.27 -0.34 -17.95
N ILE A 81 0.30 0.17 -19.18
CA ILE A 81 0.02 -0.62 -20.40
C ILE A 81 1.07 -1.73 -20.64
N ASN A 82 2.29 -1.60 -20.12
CA ASN A 82 3.34 -2.61 -20.26
C ASN A 82 3.13 -3.85 -19.37
N THR A 83 2.08 -3.88 -18.55
CA THR A 83 1.71 -5.07 -17.79
C THR A 83 1.07 -6.10 -18.73
N GLN A 84 1.41 -7.37 -18.55
CA GLN A 84 0.83 -8.47 -19.35
C GLN A 84 -0.70 -8.60 -19.19
N VAL A 85 -1.27 -7.88 -18.25
CA VAL A 85 -2.70 -7.88 -17.92
C VAL A 85 -3.26 -6.48 -18.16
N LYS A 86 -4.38 -6.43 -18.89
CA LYS A 86 -5.11 -5.17 -19.09
C LYS A 86 -5.64 -4.66 -17.75
N VAL A 87 -5.11 -3.52 -17.31
CA VAL A 87 -5.52 -2.88 -16.07
C VAL A 87 -6.73 -1.99 -16.32
N GLU A 88 -7.77 -2.15 -15.51
CA GLU A 88 -8.99 -1.34 -15.60
C GLU A 88 -9.02 -0.21 -14.55
N LYS A 89 -9.68 0.88 -14.89
CA LYS A 89 -9.77 2.07 -14.03
C LYS A 89 -10.30 1.78 -12.62
N HIS A 90 -11.21 0.82 -12.47
CA HIS A 90 -11.75 0.47 -11.16
C HIS A 90 -10.71 -0.22 -10.27
N GLN A 91 -9.78 -0.98 -10.85
CA GLN A 91 -8.68 -1.64 -10.12
C GLN A 91 -7.69 -0.60 -9.59
N VAL A 92 -7.31 0.38 -10.44
CA VAL A 92 -6.46 1.51 -10.03
C VAL A 92 -7.14 2.31 -8.91
N ARG A 93 -8.45 2.59 -9.03
CA ARG A 93 -9.21 3.26 -7.96
C ARG A 93 -9.15 2.50 -6.65
N LYS A 94 -9.30 1.19 -6.70
CA LYS A 94 -9.26 0.33 -5.51
C LYS A 94 -7.90 0.41 -4.80
N VAL A 95 -6.81 0.38 -5.53
CA VAL A 95 -5.47 0.57 -4.96
C VAL A 95 -5.35 1.94 -4.30
N VAL A 96 -5.70 3.02 -5.01
CA VAL A 96 -5.56 4.39 -4.51
C VAL A 96 -6.42 4.66 -3.28
N GLN A 97 -7.68 4.20 -3.27
CA GLN A 97 -8.63 4.50 -2.20
C GLN A 97 -8.59 3.48 -1.05
N ASP A 98 -8.44 2.18 -1.35
CA ASP A 98 -8.51 1.12 -0.34
C ASP A 98 -7.14 0.79 0.26
N CYS A 99 -6.08 0.75 -0.56
CA CYS A 99 -4.73 0.45 -0.09
C CYS A 99 -4.03 1.70 0.45
N TRP A 100 -3.95 2.76 -0.34
CA TRP A 100 -3.23 3.99 0.04
C TRP A 100 -4.08 4.99 0.83
N LYS A 101 -5.40 4.74 0.95
CA LYS A 101 -6.35 5.62 1.67
C LYS A 101 -6.35 7.07 1.19
N LEU A 102 -6.00 7.31 -0.08
CA LEU A 102 -5.97 8.65 -0.64
C LEU A 102 -7.39 9.11 -0.98
N THR A 103 -7.65 10.38 -0.70
CA THR A 103 -8.89 11.06 -1.08
C THR A 103 -8.65 11.99 -2.27
N PRO A 104 -9.56 12.05 -3.24
CA PRO A 104 -9.41 12.97 -4.36
C PRO A 104 -9.57 14.43 -3.91
N ALA A 105 -8.94 15.35 -4.61
CA ALA A 105 -9.15 16.78 -4.39
C ALA A 105 -10.64 17.13 -4.42
N HIS A 106 -11.09 17.99 -3.50
CA HIS A 106 -12.49 18.33 -3.35
C HIS A 106 -13.04 19.01 -4.61
N ASN A 107 -12.25 19.91 -5.20
CA ASN A 107 -12.60 20.66 -6.39
C ASN A 107 -11.78 20.19 -7.60
N THR A 108 -12.28 20.55 -8.79
CA THR A 108 -11.54 20.42 -10.03
C THR A 108 -10.51 21.54 -10.11
N LEU A 109 -9.23 21.19 -10.03
CA LEU A 109 -8.11 22.13 -10.06
C LEU A 109 -7.12 21.72 -11.15
N THR A 110 -6.25 22.64 -11.51
CA THR A 110 -5.12 22.35 -12.41
C THR A 110 -3.98 21.75 -11.61
N TYR A 111 -3.44 20.64 -12.07
CA TYR A 111 -2.32 19.94 -11.48
C TYR A 111 -1.29 19.55 -12.55
N THR A 112 -0.07 19.29 -12.13
CA THR A 112 0.99 18.79 -13.00
C THR A 112 1.15 17.29 -12.80
N THR A 113 1.06 16.55 -13.88
CA THR A 113 1.35 15.10 -13.92
C THR A 113 2.48 14.84 -14.92
N TYR A 114 2.92 13.59 -15.02
CA TYR A 114 4.03 13.21 -15.89
C TYR A 114 3.61 12.12 -16.86
N GLN A 115 4.13 12.19 -18.07
CA GLN A 115 3.97 11.15 -19.09
C GLN A 115 5.33 10.70 -19.59
N VAL A 116 5.40 9.47 -20.11
CA VAL A 116 6.62 8.96 -20.74
C VAL A 116 6.80 9.63 -22.09
N ASP A 117 7.95 10.24 -22.31
CA ASP A 117 8.37 10.76 -23.59
C ASP A 117 9.31 9.74 -24.27
N TYR A 118 8.75 8.95 -25.16
CA TYR A 118 9.49 7.93 -25.91
C TYR A 118 10.51 8.49 -26.91
N THR A 119 10.45 9.80 -27.19
CA THR A 119 11.37 10.47 -28.12
C THR A 119 12.69 10.88 -27.45
N ARG A 120 12.74 10.87 -26.11
CA ARG A 120 13.87 11.30 -25.28
C ARG A 120 14.30 10.22 -24.28
N ASP A 121 14.70 9.05 -24.76
CA ASP A 121 15.19 7.96 -23.91
C ASP A 121 14.26 7.61 -22.72
N CYS A 122 12.95 7.59 -22.96
CA CYS A 122 11.92 7.30 -21.95
C CYS A 122 11.94 8.25 -20.74
N HIS A 123 12.27 9.51 -20.92
CA HIS A 123 12.17 10.50 -19.87
C HIS A 123 10.72 10.88 -19.57
N TYR A 124 10.47 11.20 -18.31
CA TYR A 124 9.18 11.74 -17.89
C TYR A 124 9.08 13.23 -18.15
N SER A 125 8.10 13.66 -18.94
CA SER A 125 7.84 15.06 -19.23
C SER A 125 6.61 15.56 -18.48
N PRO A 126 6.64 16.80 -17.90
CA PRO A 126 5.52 17.34 -17.16
C PRO A 126 4.40 17.77 -18.11
N ILE A 127 3.18 17.43 -17.74
CA ILE A 127 1.95 17.88 -18.40
C ILE A 127 1.01 18.51 -17.39
N ARG A 128 0.44 19.65 -17.74
CA ARG A 128 -0.64 20.28 -16.97
C ARG A 128 -1.99 19.72 -17.40
N ARG A 129 -2.77 19.28 -16.42
CA ARG A 129 -4.14 18.79 -16.60
C ARG A 129 -5.08 19.41 -15.59
N THR A 130 -6.36 19.40 -15.89
CA THR A 130 -7.41 19.91 -15.00
C THR A 130 -8.35 18.76 -14.64
N GLY A 131 -8.57 18.55 -13.35
CA GLY A 131 -9.42 17.47 -12.86
C GLY A 131 -9.41 17.35 -11.35
N ARG A 132 -10.11 16.34 -10.83
CA ARG A 132 -9.96 15.88 -9.45
C ARG A 132 -8.83 14.91 -9.40
N PHE A 133 -7.73 15.28 -8.77
CA PHE A 133 -6.51 14.49 -8.68
C PHE A 133 -6.31 13.94 -7.27
N TYR A 134 -5.47 12.94 -7.18
CA TYR A 134 -4.92 12.42 -5.94
C TYR A 134 -3.49 12.92 -5.80
N THR A 135 -3.05 13.14 -4.59
CA THR A 135 -1.65 13.46 -4.30
C THR A 135 -1.08 12.38 -3.39
N VAL A 136 0.06 11.85 -3.76
CA VAL A 136 0.79 10.84 -2.97
C VAL A 136 2.19 11.37 -2.67
N THR A 137 2.69 11.10 -1.47
CA THR A 137 4.06 11.42 -1.06
C THR A 137 4.92 10.17 -1.05
N LYS A 138 6.24 10.35 -1.16
CA LYS A 138 7.20 9.25 -1.11
C LYS A 138 7.06 8.43 0.18
N GLU A 139 6.89 9.10 1.33
CA GLU A 139 6.69 8.46 2.63
C GLU A 139 5.46 7.54 2.68
N GLN A 140 4.39 7.87 1.95
CA GLN A 140 3.18 7.04 1.89
C GLN A 140 3.36 5.76 1.07
N LEU A 141 4.30 5.74 0.14
CA LEU A 141 4.60 4.58 -0.70
C LEU A 141 5.67 3.69 -0.10
N GLU A 142 6.61 4.26 0.64
CA GLU A 142 7.67 3.57 1.38
C GLU A 142 7.17 2.99 2.71
N ILE A 143 5.90 2.60 2.82
CA ILE A 143 5.36 2.00 4.05
C ILE A 143 6.25 0.82 4.48
N PRO A 144 6.76 0.85 5.73
CA PRO A 144 7.74 -0.10 6.24
C PRO A 144 7.25 -1.53 6.31
#